data_836841f354fbe1febd73498a1812ebd1
#
_entry.id   836841f354fbe1febd73498a1812ebd1
#
_cell.length_a   1.000
_cell.length_b   1.000
_cell.length_c   1.000
_cell.angle_alpha   90.00
_cell.angle_beta   90.00
_cell.angle_gamma   90.00
#
_symmetry.space_group_name_H-M   'P 1'
#
loop_
_entity.id
_entity.type
_entity.pdbx_description
1 polymer ?
#
loop_
_entity_poly.entity_id
_entity_poly.type
_entity_poly.pdbx_seq_one_letter_code
_entity_poly.pdbx_strand_id
1 'polypeptide(L)'
;MIMKDKIKGINTICTHVGEIKDEQFGGAVSPIYPSTSYEYIDAEISRYPRYSNTPNQEYLCKKIAALEETESAMILGSGMAAISTTLLSLLDSGDHILFQNDIYGGTRNLAEAQFDRYGIEYSFTDSLEVSDFEKEIRDNTKVIY
;
A
#
# COMPACT_ATOMS: atom_id res chain seq x y z
N MET A 1 -13.06 9.79 -15.82
CA MET A 1 -13.18 11.05 -15.04
C MET A 1 -14.27 10.79 -14.01
N ILE A 2 -13.87 10.32 -12.84
CA ILE A 2 -14.78 9.79 -11.82
C ILE A 2 -15.26 10.95 -10.98
N MET A 3 -16.55 10.96 -10.72
CA MET A 3 -17.35 11.88 -9.91
C MET A 3 -16.67 12.26 -8.56
N LYS A 4 -15.55 13.01 -8.58
CA LYS A 4 -14.93 13.55 -7.36
C LYS A 4 -15.81 14.59 -6.66
N ASP A 5 -16.81 15.12 -7.30
CA ASP A 5 -17.57 16.28 -6.80
C ASP A 5 -18.87 15.98 -6.05
N LYS A 6 -19.26 14.71 -5.88
CA LYS A 6 -20.56 14.36 -5.26
C LYS A 6 -20.51 13.44 -4.05
N ILE A 7 -19.38 12.83 -3.69
CA ILE A 7 -19.28 11.95 -2.53
C ILE A 7 -18.69 12.75 -1.37
N LYS A 8 -19.57 13.30 -0.52
CA LYS A 8 -19.22 14.27 0.53
C LYS A 8 -19.19 13.69 1.96
N GLY A 9 -19.06 12.41 2.18
CA GLY A 9 -19.01 11.87 3.53
C GLY A 9 -18.31 10.51 3.59
N ILE A 10 -17.55 10.29 4.65
CA ILE A 10 -16.82 9.04 4.87
C ILE A 10 -17.75 7.81 4.80
N ASN A 11 -18.96 7.89 5.35
CA ASN A 11 -19.94 6.80 5.30
C ASN A 11 -20.34 6.47 3.84
N THR A 12 -20.50 7.48 2.99
CA THR A 12 -20.82 7.30 1.58
C THR A 12 -19.64 6.71 0.82
N ILE A 13 -18.41 7.13 1.15
CA ILE A 13 -17.18 6.55 0.60
C ILE A 13 -17.09 5.08 0.95
N CYS A 14 -17.24 4.73 2.23
CA CYS A 14 -17.20 3.33 2.69
C CYS A 14 -18.21 2.44 1.98
N THR A 15 -19.39 2.97 1.68
CA THR A 15 -20.50 2.18 1.12
C THR A 15 -20.44 2.06 -0.40
N HIS A 16 -20.09 3.15 -1.11
CA HIS A 16 -20.32 3.24 -2.55
C HIS A 16 -19.07 3.42 -3.41
N VAL A 17 -17.93 3.84 -2.86
CA VAL A 17 -16.74 4.00 -3.70
C VAL A 17 -16.10 2.66 -4.02
N GLY A 18 -15.65 2.53 -5.27
CA GLY A 18 -15.00 1.31 -5.77
C GLY A 18 -15.95 0.19 -6.16
N GLU A 19 -17.27 0.32 -5.88
CA GLU A 19 -18.23 -0.72 -6.24
C GLU A 19 -18.24 -0.99 -7.75
N ILE A 20 -18.24 -2.28 -8.10
CA ILE A 20 -18.40 -2.75 -9.48
C ILE A 20 -19.89 -2.80 -9.78
N LYS A 21 -20.33 -2.08 -10.80
CA LYS A 21 -21.72 -2.14 -11.24
C LYS A 21 -22.04 -3.55 -11.73
N ASP A 22 -23.03 -4.16 -11.12
CA ASP A 22 -23.61 -5.41 -11.62
C ASP A 22 -24.55 -5.11 -12.78
N GLU A 23 -24.04 -5.23 -14.00
CA GLU A 23 -24.84 -4.97 -15.21
C GLU A 23 -25.79 -6.10 -15.57
N GLN A 24 -25.57 -7.29 -15.01
CA GLN A 24 -26.39 -8.46 -15.33
C GLN A 24 -27.65 -8.52 -14.48
N PHE A 25 -27.55 -8.24 -13.19
CA PHE A 25 -28.68 -8.41 -12.26
C PHE A 25 -29.06 -7.14 -11.53
N GLY A 26 -28.28 -6.08 -11.64
CA GLY A 26 -28.53 -4.79 -10.99
C GLY A 26 -28.35 -4.83 -9.49
N GLY A 27 -27.48 -5.69 -8.97
CA GLY A 27 -27.17 -5.77 -7.54
C GLY A 27 -26.60 -4.46 -7.00
N ALA A 28 -27.00 -4.09 -5.78
CA ALA A 28 -26.60 -2.85 -5.14
C ALA A 28 -25.16 -2.85 -4.57
N VAL A 29 -24.55 -4.03 -4.46
CA VAL A 29 -23.17 -4.23 -3.99
C VAL A 29 -22.38 -5.04 -5.01
N SER A 30 -21.06 -4.84 -5.03
CA SER A 30 -20.19 -5.56 -5.95
C SER A 30 -20.28 -7.07 -5.78
N PRO A 31 -20.36 -7.84 -6.87
CA PRO A 31 -20.23 -9.29 -6.81
C PRO A 31 -18.85 -9.68 -6.27
N ILE A 32 -18.79 -10.81 -5.59
CA ILE A 32 -17.51 -11.46 -5.22
C ILE A 32 -17.13 -12.41 -6.33
N TYR A 33 -15.95 -12.22 -6.90
CA TYR A 33 -15.40 -13.05 -7.97
C TYR A 33 -14.41 -14.06 -7.37
N PRO A 34 -14.82 -15.33 -7.13
CA PRO A 34 -13.94 -16.35 -6.57
C PRO A 34 -12.96 -16.94 -7.59
N SER A 35 -13.01 -16.49 -8.85
CA SER A 35 -12.15 -16.99 -9.91
C SER A 35 -10.69 -16.63 -9.68
N THR A 36 -9.80 -17.59 -9.89
CA THR A 36 -8.34 -17.43 -9.94
C THR A 36 -7.79 -17.52 -11.36
N SER A 37 -8.61 -17.89 -12.31
CA SER A 37 -8.28 -17.98 -13.73
C SER A 37 -9.21 -17.08 -14.54
N TYR A 38 -8.65 -16.34 -15.47
CA TYR A 38 -9.34 -15.40 -16.31
C TYR A 38 -8.97 -15.66 -17.78
N GLU A 39 -9.82 -15.18 -18.68
CA GLU A 39 -9.52 -15.17 -20.10
C GLU A 39 -8.24 -14.35 -20.36
N TYR A 40 -7.36 -14.86 -21.21
CA TYR A 40 -6.09 -14.23 -21.54
C TYR A 40 -5.79 -14.20 -23.04
N ILE A 41 -6.51 -15.01 -23.85
CA ILE A 41 -6.40 -15.01 -25.32
C ILE A 41 -7.30 -13.88 -25.82
N ASP A 42 -6.73 -12.93 -26.54
CA ASP A 42 -7.39 -11.76 -27.11
C ASP A 42 -8.10 -10.85 -26.06
N ALA A 43 -7.75 -10.99 -24.77
CA ALA A 43 -8.28 -10.15 -23.73
C ALA A 43 -7.59 -8.77 -23.72
N GLU A 44 -8.38 -7.69 -23.64
CA GLU A 44 -7.84 -6.33 -23.52
C GLU A 44 -7.03 -6.15 -22.23
N ILE A 45 -7.42 -6.83 -21.15
CA ILE A 45 -6.73 -6.81 -19.85
C ILE A 45 -6.44 -8.24 -19.43
N SER A 46 -5.16 -8.61 -19.38
CA SER A 46 -4.74 -9.87 -18.78
C SER A 46 -4.85 -9.81 -17.27
N ARG A 47 -5.79 -10.55 -16.70
CA ARG A 47 -6.04 -10.60 -15.25
C ARG A 47 -5.41 -11.82 -14.62
N TYR A 48 -4.69 -11.59 -13.51
CA TYR A 48 -4.09 -12.66 -12.72
C TYR A 48 -3.94 -12.21 -11.26
N PRO A 49 -4.24 -13.06 -10.28
CA PRO A 49 -4.20 -12.66 -8.87
C PRO A 49 -2.86 -12.05 -8.41
N ARG A 50 -1.74 -12.53 -8.96
CA ARG A 50 -0.39 -11.99 -8.64
C ARG A 50 -0.09 -10.63 -9.29
N TYR A 51 -0.89 -10.21 -10.25
CA TYR A 51 -0.77 -8.87 -10.85
C TYR A 51 -1.58 -7.83 -10.07
N SER A 52 -2.22 -8.22 -8.96
CA SER A 52 -3.07 -7.36 -8.14
C SER A 52 -4.20 -6.68 -8.93
N ASN A 53 -4.69 -7.32 -9.97
CA ASN A 53 -5.66 -6.77 -10.91
C ASN A 53 -6.94 -7.63 -11.08
N THR A 54 -7.23 -8.48 -10.11
CA THR A 54 -8.53 -9.15 -10.09
C THR A 54 -9.63 -8.15 -9.71
N PRO A 55 -10.90 -8.37 -10.12
CA PRO A 55 -11.97 -7.43 -9.79
C PRO A 55 -12.07 -7.13 -8.29
N ASN A 56 -11.96 -8.14 -7.43
CA ASN A 56 -12.01 -7.96 -5.97
C ASN A 56 -10.86 -7.07 -5.46
N GLN A 57 -9.65 -7.23 -5.99
CA GLN A 57 -8.49 -6.42 -5.61
C GLN A 57 -8.67 -4.98 -6.10
N GLU A 58 -9.07 -4.79 -7.35
CA GLU A 58 -9.24 -3.46 -7.94
C GLU A 58 -10.28 -2.61 -7.19
N TYR A 59 -11.46 -3.16 -6.88
CA TYR A 59 -12.45 -2.35 -6.18
C TYR A 59 -12.06 -2.05 -4.74
N LEU A 60 -11.40 -2.99 -4.04
CA LEU A 60 -10.91 -2.75 -2.70
C LEU A 60 -9.81 -1.69 -2.69
N CYS A 61 -8.85 -1.75 -3.64
CA CYS A 61 -7.84 -0.71 -3.80
C CYS A 61 -8.46 0.67 -4.07
N LYS A 62 -9.48 0.76 -4.92
CA LYS A 62 -10.20 2.02 -5.18
C LYS A 62 -10.87 2.58 -3.92
N LYS A 63 -11.45 1.71 -3.11
CA LYS A 63 -12.10 2.10 -1.85
C LYS A 63 -11.08 2.62 -0.83
N ILE A 64 -9.98 1.91 -0.63
CA ILE A 64 -8.90 2.35 0.28
C ILE A 64 -8.27 3.66 -0.22
N ALA A 65 -7.95 3.76 -1.51
CA ALA A 65 -7.41 5.00 -2.08
C ALA A 65 -8.32 6.20 -1.84
N ALA A 66 -9.65 6.02 -1.94
CA ALA A 66 -10.60 7.09 -1.68
C ALA A 66 -10.70 7.46 -0.19
N LEU A 67 -10.55 6.50 0.71
CA LEU A 67 -10.54 6.73 2.17
C LEU A 67 -9.28 7.45 2.62
N GLU A 68 -8.15 7.12 2.02
CA GLU A 68 -6.83 7.73 2.30
C GLU A 68 -6.58 9.02 1.46
N GLU A 69 -7.54 9.43 0.65
CA GLU A 69 -7.43 10.59 -0.26
C GLU A 69 -6.21 10.51 -1.20
N THR A 70 -5.81 9.29 -1.56
CA THR A 70 -4.67 9.01 -2.44
C THR A 70 -5.10 8.69 -3.87
N GLU A 71 -4.17 8.76 -4.80
CA GLU A 71 -4.40 8.46 -6.21
C GLU A 71 -4.66 6.97 -6.45
N SER A 72 -3.96 6.11 -5.71
CA SER A 72 -4.06 4.65 -5.80
C SER A 72 -3.71 3.97 -4.48
N ALA A 73 -4.04 2.69 -4.38
CA ALA A 73 -3.67 1.82 -3.26
C ALA A 73 -3.31 0.43 -3.76
N MET A 74 -2.54 -0.31 -2.97
CA MET A 74 -2.23 -1.71 -3.20
C MET A 74 -2.59 -2.53 -1.97
N ILE A 75 -3.19 -3.70 -2.19
CA ILE A 75 -3.55 -4.64 -1.13
C ILE A 75 -2.52 -5.76 -1.09
N LEU A 76 -1.99 -6.02 0.11
CA LEU A 76 -1.01 -7.08 0.37
C LEU A 76 -1.54 -8.08 1.41
N GLY A 77 -0.91 -9.23 1.50
CA GLY A 77 -1.38 -10.34 2.33
C GLY A 77 -1.20 -10.14 3.84
N SER A 78 -0.46 -9.12 4.27
CA SER A 78 -0.27 -8.77 5.69
C SER A 78 0.27 -7.34 5.84
N GLY A 79 0.14 -6.77 7.05
CA GLY A 79 0.76 -5.47 7.37
C GLY A 79 2.29 -5.49 7.19
N MET A 80 2.96 -6.56 7.59
CA MET A 80 4.40 -6.70 7.35
C MET A 80 4.76 -6.81 5.86
N ALA A 81 3.92 -7.45 5.05
CA ALA A 81 4.10 -7.44 3.60
C ALA A 81 3.96 -6.01 3.04
N ALA A 82 3.01 -5.23 3.53
CA ALA A 82 2.84 -3.83 3.14
C ALA A 82 4.07 -3.00 3.52
N ILE A 83 4.54 -3.10 4.76
CA ILE A 83 5.73 -2.39 5.25
C ILE A 83 6.97 -2.80 4.44
N SER A 84 7.27 -4.10 4.35
CA SER A 84 8.49 -4.56 3.66
C SER A 84 8.47 -4.22 2.18
N THR A 85 7.35 -4.38 1.49
CA THR A 85 7.22 -4.02 0.08
C THR A 85 7.44 -2.53 -0.13
N THR A 86 6.83 -1.68 0.70
CA THR A 86 7.01 -0.23 0.61
C THR A 86 8.46 0.17 0.83
N LEU A 87 9.08 -0.30 1.89
CA LEU A 87 10.47 0.06 2.21
C LEU A 87 11.45 -0.43 1.14
N LEU A 88 11.33 -1.69 0.70
CA LEU A 88 12.20 -2.25 -0.35
C LEU A 88 11.92 -1.69 -1.75
N SER A 89 10.79 -1.02 -1.98
CA SER A 89 10.54 -0.30 -3.22
C SER A 89 11.12 1.11 -3.26
N LEU A 90 11.48 1.66 -2.10
CA LEU A 90 12.01 3.02 -1.94
C LEU A 90 13.51 3.06 -1.65
N LEU A 91 14.10 1.93 -1.24
CA LEU A 91 15.48 1.84 -0.76
C LEU A 91 16.30 0.92 -1.65
N ASP A 92 17.43 1.41 -2.11
CA ASP A 92 18.47 0.66 -2.77
C ASP A 92 19.66 0.40 -1.82
N SER A 93 20.58 -0.46 -2.24
CA SER A 93 21.83 -0.70 -1.51
C SER A 93 22.65 0.60 -1.40
N GLY A 94 23.03 0.96 -0.19
CA GLY A 94 23.71 2.22 0.15
C GLY A 94 22.78 3.35 0.60
N ASP A 95 21.47 3.18 0.49
CA ASP A 95 20.50 4.14 1.02
C ASP A 95 20.33 3.95 2.54
N HIS A 96 19.95 5.05 3.21
CA HIS A 96 19.68 5.09 4.63
C HIS A 96 18.20 5.34 4.92
N ILE A 97 17.68 4.63 5.91
CA ILE A 97 16.36 4.86 6.50
C ILE A 97 16.49 5.21 7.99
N LEU A 98 15.79 6.27 8.37
CA LEU A 98 15.68 6.72 9.75
C LEU A 98 14.34 6.31 10.35
N PHE A 99 14.36 5.51 11.39
CA PHE A 99 13.18 5.10 12.14
C PHE A 99 12.98 5.93 13.41
N GLN A 100 11.75 6.21 13.78
CA GLN A 100 11.48 6.55 15.17
C GLN A 100 11.83 5.35 16.07
N ASN A 101 12.22 5.57 17.29
CA ASN A 101 12.67 4.50 18.19
C ASN A 101 11.52 3.56 18.60
N ASP A 102 10.34 4.12 18.85
CA ASP A 102 9.16 3.35 19.31
C ASP A 102 8.28 2.90 18.13
N ILE A 103 8.76 1.90 17.40
CA ILE A 103 8.06 1.30 16.26
C ILE A 103 7.57 -0.11 16.58
N TYR A 104 6.67 -0.62 15.74
CA TYR A 104 6.23 -2.00 15.80
C TYR A 104 7.41 -2.97 15.76
N GLY A 105 7.44 -3.93 16.69
CA GLY A 105 8.57 -4.87 16.84
C GLY A 105 8.87 -5.68 15.59
N GLY A 106 7.85 -6.02 14.78
CA GLY A 106 8.06 -6.68 13.48
C GLY A 106 8.82 -5.82 12.48
N THR A 107 8.59 -4.50 12.45
CA THR A 107 9.32 -3.56 11.59
C THR A 107 10.77 -3.41 12.05
N ARG A 108 11.00 -3.29 13.37
CA ARG A 108 12.35 -3.28 13.94
C ARG A 108 13.11 -4.55 13.56
N ASN A 109 12.51 -5.71 13.77
CA ASN A 109 13.12 -6.98 13.42
C ASN A 109 13.41 -7.13 11.93
N LEU A 110 12.56 -6.56 11.05
CA LEU A 110 12.84 -6.51 9.61
C LEU A 110 14.12 -5.74 9.33
N ALA A 111 14.31 -4.55 9.94
CA ALA A 111 15.51 -3.75 9.77
C ALA A 111 16.74 -4.50 10.29
N GLU A 112 16.73 -4.90 11.56
CA GLU A 112 17.87 -5.54 12.24
C GLU A 112 18.28 -6.90 11.62
N ALA A 113 17.33 -7.69 11.09
CA ALA A 113 17.61 -9.01 10.57
C ALA A 113 17.92 -9.05 9.06
N GLN A 114 17.46 -8.05 8.29
CA GLN A 114 17.50 -8.14 6.84
C GLN A 114 18.24 -7.00 6.14
N PHE A 115 18.21 -5.76 6.66
CA PHE A 115 18.70 -4.61 5.91
C PHE A 115 20.20 -4.66 5.64
N ASP A 116 21.00 -5.14 6.58
CA ASP A 116 22.44 -5.35 6.36
C ASP A 116 22.72 -6.27 5.16
N ARG A 117 21.89 -7.29 4.96
CA ARG A 117 22.02 -8.23 3.83
C ARG A 117 21.73 -7.60 2.49
N TYR A 118 20.88 -6.55 2.48
CA TYR A 118 20.54 -5.79 1.29
C TYR A 118 21.43 -4.57 1.10
N GLY A 119 22.35 -4.31 2.03
CA GLY A 119 23.22 -3.14 2.00
C GLY A 119 22.47 -1.85 2.31
N ILE A 120 21.34 -1.92 2.99
CA ILE A 120 20.53 -0.77 3.41
C ILE A 120 21.00 -0.35 4.81
N GLU A 121 21.37 0.92 4.96
CA GLU A 121 21.73 1.50 6.25
C GLU A 121 20.48 1.91 7.01
N TYR A 122 20.50 1.75 8.32
CA TYR A 122 19.39 2.20 9.17
C TYR A 122 19.86 2.77 10.50
N SER A 123 19.07 3.67 11.06
CA SER A 123 19.23 4.14 12.44
C SER A 123 17.87 4.39 13.09
N PHE A 124 17.88 4.51 14.42
CA PHE A 124 16.71 4.80 15.23
C PHE A 124 16.95 6.10 15.98
N THR A 125 15.94 6.97 16.04
CA THR A 125 16.02 8.21 16.86
C THR A 125 16.04 7.88 18.35
N ASP A 126 16.65 8.74 19.15
CA ASP A 126 16.63 8.59 20.62
C ASP A 126 15.25 8.95 21.23
N SER A 127 14.50 9.81 20.57
CA SER A 127 13.18 10.27 21.02
C SER A 127 12.22 10.52 19.82
N LEU A 128 11.03 11.05 20.12
CA LEU A 128 10.05 11.46 19.11
C LEU A 128 10.11 12.96 18.78
N GLU A 129 11.10 13.68 19.32
CA GLU A 129 11.26 15.10 19.05
C GLU A 129 11.83 15.33 17.64
N VAL A 130 11.27 16.31 16.92
CA VAL A 130 11.70 16.64 15.55
C VAL A 130 13.21 16.91 15.46
N SER A 131 13.76 17.57 16.48
CA SER A 131 15.20 17.87 16.54
C SER A 131 16.10 16.63 16.56
N ASP A 132 15.61 15.47 17.01
CA ASP A 132 16.40 14.25 17.02
C ASP A 132 16.37 13.58 15.65
N PHE A 133 15.26 13.69 14.91
CA PHE A 133 15.24 13.29 13.49
C PHE A 133 16.21 14.15 12.67
N GLU A 134 16.21 15.49 12.85
CA GLU A 134 17.10 16.38 12.11
C GLU A 134 18.58 16.05 12.31
N LYS A 135 18.99 15.64 13.51
CA LYS A 135 20.38 15.27 13.82
C LYS A 135 20.83 13.97 13.13
N GLU A 136 19.89 13.04 12.94
CA GLU A 136 20.17 11.69 12.42
C GLU A 136 20.02 11.59 10.89
N ILE A 137 19.50 12.61 10.22
CA ILE A 137 19.42 12.66 8.76
C ILE A 137 20.83 12.72 8.18
N ARG A 138 21.10 11.89 7.18
CA ARG A 138 22.35 11.76 6.43
C ARG A 138 22.14 12.11 4.97
N ASP A 139 23.22 12.33 4.22
CA ASP A 139 23.16 12.63 2.78
C ASP A 139 22.48 11.51 1.97
N ASN A 140 22.62 10.25 2.43
CA ASN A 140 21.99 9.08 1.84
C ASN A 140 20.64 8.70 2.47
N THR A 141 20.08 9.52 3.35
CA THR A 141 18.73 9.24 3.91
C THR A 141 17.66 9.42 2.84
N LYS A 142 16.94 8.35 2.55
CA LYS A 142 15.83 8.33 1.57
C LYS A 142 14.47 8.26 2.24
N VAL A 143 14.38 7.62 3.39
CA VAL A 143 13.11 7.38 4.09
C VAL A 143 13.24 7.77 5.55
N ILE A 144 12.21 8.42 6.06
CA ILE A 144 11.94 8.62 7.48
C ILE A 144 10.66 7.84 7.80
N TYR A 145 10.76 6.90 8.72
CA TYR A 145 9.64 6.03 9.09
C TYR A 145 9.13 6.37 10.49
#